data_41c23d48762d87164f73f2f04a938ed9
#
_entry.id   41c23d48762d87164f73f2f04a938ed9
#
_cell.length_a   1.000
_cell.length_b   1.000
_cell.length_c   1.000
_cell.angle_alpha   90.00
_cell.angle_beta   90.00
_cell.angle_gamma   90.00
#
_symmetry.space_group_name_H-M   'P 1'
#
loop_
_entity.id
_entity.type
_entity.pdbx_description
1 polymer ?
#
loop_
_entity_poly.entity_id
_entity_poly.type
_entity_poly.pdbx_seq_one_letter_code
_entity_poly.pdbx_strand_id
1 'polypeptide(L)'
;MKKIWISIVLGLIMTSCGGSSSSNDPIPTPPTPVVEDVKVTDNDLVSFFNLDKTKYVYQAIELLTAQTGAKTVNAKNIEVLSTSIQERNDSEGTFKVLVSGKVQNKPFSQTLTYTGFAKKPSDFDMARRISVKWKSGVDYQTQFDFDTLYRLKKNEKYTAEYLSQFIDIEVLEQNSQNVYKYTVDDFAKLQISNFEFKNGSSTGTLTFVVTYNGNKGYVGSGIYAQPALAFDKNAYYASKFEVKKDVVAQYYMRGVYENAAVFYAGFFDYDTSIYAPILKSVNKSDSQNTLSVTIELQEKNGSENVLATFTKDVEGFKSLSTLAKELGLSTTADLGAYMGKRFRTSADGDLLAKVKALPIQKWIEKAHLSLKRADGYLDLEREEVRMTNGNYVVPVWKAASNRGVELDAYFLNPRFEVVEAKKEGIWLNLKVKLLEVNEVALNDVVLPLKIHLIASN
;
A
#
# COMPACT_ATOMS: atom_id res chain seq x y z
N MET A 1 8.41 8.17 25.14
CA MET A 1 9.41 8.37 26.22
C MET A 1 9.17 7.34 27.31
N LYS A 2 9.93 6.26 27.35
CA LYS A 2 9.96 5.32 28.49
C LYS A 2 11.42 5.20 28.89
N LYS A 3 11.75 5.79 30.02
CA LYS A 3 13.06 5.69 30.67
C LYS A 3 13.14 4.32 31.35
N ILE A 4 14.09 3.50 30.90
CA ILE A 4 14.44 2.25 31.58
C ILE A 4 15.60 2.56 32.51
N TRP A 5 15.39 2.41 33.80
CA TRP A 5 16.42 2.46 34.84
C TRP A 5 16.99 1.05 35.01
N ILE A 6 18.28 0.89 34.81
CA ILE A 6 18.98 -0.34 35.15
C ILE A 6 19.67 -0.10 36.48
N SER A 7 19.22 -0.80 37.49
CA SER A 7 19.84 -0.82 38.81
C SER A 7 21.00 -1.80 38.83
N ILE A 8 22.21 -1.28 39.11
CA ILE A 8 23.39 -2.08 39.34
C ILE A 8 23.39 -2.49 40.82
N VAL A 9 23.32 -3.80 41.08
CA VAL A 9 23.49 -4.38 42.41
C VAL A 9 24.97 -4.74 42.61
N LEU A 10 25.63 -4.01 43.47
CA LEU A 10 27.01 -4.26 43.87
C LEU A 10 26.99 -5.24 45.07
N GLY A 11 27.39 -6.48 44.84
CA GLY A 11 27.54 -7.50 45.89
C GLY A 11 28.94 -7.46 46.50
N LEU A 12 29.04 -7.01 47.74
CA LEU A 12 30.23 -7.17 48.57
C LEU A 12 30.29 -8.59 49.12
N ILE A 13 31.37 -9.31 48.87
CA ILE A 13 31.68 -10.55 49.54
C ILE A 13 32.77 -10.28 50.57
N MET A 14 32.42 -10.43 51.84
CA MET A 14 33.36 -10.43 52.97
C MET A 14 33.97 -11.84 53.13
N THR A 15 35.25 -11.93 53.11
CA THR A 15 36.00 -13.17 53.46
C THR A 15 36.33 -13.17 54.95
N SER A 16 35.89 -14.20 55.64
CA SER A 16 36.24 -14.46 57.05
C SER A 16 37.48 -15.33 57.09
N CYS A 17 38.42 -14.89 57.91
CA CYS A 17 39.62 -15.64 58.27
C CYS A 17 39.36 -16.49 59.52
N GLY A 18 39.68 -17.77 59.46
CA GLY A 18 39.72 -18.64 60.65
C GLY A 18 40.90 -19.60 60.54
N GLY A 19 41.87 -19.41 61.40
CA GLY A 19 43.04 -20.24 61.45
C GLY A 19 42.94 -21.39 62.47
N SER A 20 43.62 -22.49 62.20
CA SER A 20 44.24 -23.30 63.26
C SER A 20 45.37 -24.21 62.71
N SER A 21 46.41 -24.23 63.46
CA SER A 21 47.66 -24.90 63.22
C SER A 21 47.57 -26.43 63.47
N SER A 22 48.28 -27.21 62.64
CA SER A 22 48.93 -28.42 63.06
C SER A 22 50.02 -28.83 62.07
N SER A 23 51.24 -29.02 62.60
CA SER A 23 52.45 -29.40 61.94
C SER A 23 52.40 -30.84 61.37
N ASN A 24 52.89 -30.98 60.12
CA ASN A 24 53.60 -32.22 59.66
C ASN A 24 54.46 -31.81 58.43
N ASP A 25 55.64 -32.43 58.33
CA ASP A 25 56.67 -32.14 57.37
C ASP A 25 56.23 -32.25 55.90
N PRO A 26 56.84 -31.39 55.01
CA PRO A 26 56.37 -31.30 53.60
C PRO A 26 57.10 -32.34 52.74
N ILE A 27 56.23 -33.15 52.07
CA ILE A 27 56.62 -33.85 50.83
C ILE A 27 56.81 -32.75 49.77
N PRO A 28 57.92 -32.70 48.98
CA PRO A 28 58.11 -31.70 47.94
C PRO A 28 57.02 -31.93 46.86
N THR A 29 56.08 -31.04 46.85
CA THR A 29 55.05 -30.94 45.77
C THR A 29 55.79 -30.49 44.48
N PRO A 30 55.60 -31.15 43.35
CA PRO A 30 56.08 -30.67 42.05
C PRO A 30 55.59 -29.23 41.83
N PRO A 31 56.37 -28.37 41.19
CA PRO A 31 56.02 -26.98 40.98
C PRO A 31 54.66 -26.97 40.19
N THR A 32 53.66 -26.38 40.80
CA THR A 32 52.37 -26.08 40.11
C THR A 32 52.73 -25.26 38.86
N PRO A 33 52.33 -25.70 37.68
CA PRO A 33 52.60 -24.90 36.48
C PRO A 33 52.03 -23.49 36.71
N VAL A 34 52.88 -22.49 36.64
CA VAL A 34 52.47 -21.09 36.65
C VAL A 34 51.60 -20.89 35.42
N VAL A 35 50.29 -20.91 35.64
CA VAL A 35 49.34 -20.53 34.57
C VAL A 35 49.57 -19.04 34.36
N GLU A 36 50.38 -18.68 33.36
CA GLU A 36 50.53 -17.29 32.95
C GLU A 36 49.14 -16.70 32.75
N ASP A 37 48.91 -15.56 33.39
CA ASP A 37 47.67 -14.82 33.29
C ASP A 37 47.53 -14.33 31.83
N VAL A 38 46.74 -15.03 31.04
CA VAL A 38 46.51 -14.69 29.62
C VAL A 38 45.77 -13.37 29.56
N LYS A 39 46.52 -12.31 29.24
CA LYS A 39 45.96 -10.97 29.04
C LYS A 39 45.64 -10.75 27.59
N VAL A 40 44.54 -10.03 27.33
CA VAL A 40 44.21 -9.51 26.00
C VAL A 40 45.18 -8.33 25.72
N THR A 41 45.74 -8.30 24.53
CA THR A 41 46.57 -7.17 24.05
C THR A 41 45.77 -6.34 23.01
N ASP A 42 46.25 -5.13 22.75
CA ASP A 42 45.67 -4.27 21.69
C ASP A 42 45.70 -5.00 20.35
N ASN A 43 46.78 -5.71 20.02
CA ASN A 43 46.91 -6.46 18.79
C ASN A 43 45.88 -7.61 18.66
N ASP A 44 45.53 -8.26 19.77
CA ASP A 44 44.50 -9.29 19.78
C ASP A 44 43.15 -8.70 19.41
N LEU A 45 42.78 -7.56 19.98
CA LEU A 45 41.52 -6.89 19.71
C LEU A 45 41.48 -6.24 18.31
N VAL A 46 42.60 -5.67 17.86
CA VAL A 46 42.72 -5.20 16.46
C VAL A 46 42.51 -6.34 15.49
N SER A 47 43.09 -7.51 15.76
CA SER A 47 42.89 -8.71 14.93
C SER A 47 41.47 -9.28 15.05
N PHE A 48 40.87 -9.18 16.24
CA PHE A 48 39.49 -9.63 16.47
C PHE A 48 38.49 -8.87 15.59
N PHE A 49 38.58 -7.55 15.55
CA PHE A 49 37.67 -6.69 14.78
C PHE A 49 38.05 -6.60 13.31
N ASN A 50 39.34 -6.67 12.97
CA ASN A 50 39.90 -6.64 11.62
C ASN A 50 39.24 -5.57 10.72
N LEU A 51 39.26 -4.32 11.17
CA LEU A 51 38.55 -3.22 10.50
C LEU A 51 39.31 -2.75 9.26
N ASP A 52 38.56 -2.56 8.17
CA ASP A 52 39.05 -2.01 6.91
C ASP A 52 39.32 -0.50 7.04
N LYS A 53 40.61 -0.12 6.95
CA LYS A 53 41.05 1.27 7.05
C LYS A 53 40.62 2.16 5.88
N THR A 54 40.19 1.58 4.78
CA THR A 54 39.65 2.35 3.66
C THR A 54 38.25 2.92 3.93
N LYS A 55 37.58 2.42 4.96
CA LYS A 55 36.24 2.88 5.36
C LYS A 55 36.31 4.17 6.16
N TYR A 56 35.21 4.92 6.18
CA TYR A 56 35.04 6.07 7.08
C TYR A 56 34.85 5.61 8.52
N VAL A 57 35.15 6.49 9.47
CA VAL A 57 35.07 6.21 10.91
C VAL A 57 33.67 5.68 11.29
N TYR A 58 32.60 6.30 10.81
CA TYR A 58 31.26 5.84 11.14
C TYR A 58 30.98 4.40 10.67
N GLN A 59 31.45 4.03 9.47
CA GLN A 59 31.30 2.67 8.93
C GLN A 59 32.11 1.66 9.73
N ALA A 60 33.35 2.06 10.13
CA ALA A 60 34.19 1.22 10.97
C ALA A 60 33.56 0.98 12.34
N ILE A 61 32.95 2.00 12.94
CA ILE A 61 32.23 1.90 14.21
C ILE A 61 31.01 0.99 14.08
N GLU A 62 30.20 1.10 13.02
CA GLU A 62 29.07 0.21 12.76
C GLU A 62 29.50 -1.25 12.64
N LEU A 63 30.58 -1.51 11.88
CA LEU A 63 31.14 -2.85 11.75
C LEU A 63 31.68 -3.38 13.08
N LEU A 64 32.34 -2.55 13.86
CA LEU A 64 32.89 -2.93 15.16
C LEU A 64 31.78 -3.27 16.16
N THR A 65 30.77 -2.43 16.27
CA THR A 65 29.68 -2.62 17.22
C THR A 65 28.78 -3.83 16.88
N ALA A 66 28.76 -4.23 15.63
CA ALA A 66 28.08 -5.44 15.18
C ALA A 66 28.85 -6.75 15.50
N GLN A 67 30.14 -6.64 15.87
CA GLN A 67 31.01 -7.80 16.14
C GLN A 67 31.11 -8.11 17.64
N THR A 68 30.06 -8.63 18.23
CA THR A 68 30.09 -9.21 19.58
C THR A 68 30.19 -10.74 19.51
N GLY A 69 30.47 -11.37 20.64
CA GLY A 69 30.59 -12.82 20.75
C GLY A 69 32.04 -13.33 20.82
N ALA A 70 32.22 -14.64 20.63
CA ALA A 70 33.51 -15.32 20.84
C ALA A 70 34.23 -15.59 19.50
N LYS A 71 35.53 -15.31 19.47
CA LYS A 71 36.45 -15.68 18.38
C LYS A 71 37.78 -16.17 18.94
N THR A 72 38.42 -17.11 18.28
CA THR A 72 39.79 -17.49 18.55
C THR A 72 40.74 -16.60 17.76
N VAL A 73 41.54 -15.80 18.45
CA VAL A 73 42.49 -14.86 17.87
C VAL A 73 43.84 -15.06 18.56
N ASN A 74 44.91 -15.23 17.80
CA ASN A 74 46.27 -15.46 18.32
C ASN A 74 46.32 -16.56 19.39
N ALA A 75 45.65 -17.68 19.14
CA ALA A 75 45.46 -18.83 20.04
C ALA A 75 44.77 -18.50 21.39
N LYS A 76 44.12 -17.36 21.51
CA LYS A 76 43.28 -16.98 22.66
C LYS A 76 41.80 -17.03 22.28
N ASN A 77 41.00 -17.61 23.16
CA ASN A 77 39.56 -17.53 23.01
C ASN A 77 39.07 -16.23 23.66
N ILE A 78 38.69 -15.26 22.83
CA ILE A 78 38.24 -13.94 23.24
C ILE A 78 36.74 -13.81 22.97
N GLU A 79 35.98 -13.48 24.00
CA GLU A 79 34.55 -13.17 23.92
C GLU A 79 34.37 -11.67 24.17
N VAL A 80 33.92 -10.93 23.16
CA VAL A 80 33.54 -9.52 23.31
C VAL A 80 32.07 -9.45 23.70
N LEU A 81 31.78 -8.87 24.85
CA LEU A 81 30.46 -8.70 25.42
C LEU A 81 29.86 -7.35 25.08
N SER A 82 30.68 -6.28 25.09
CA SER A 82 30.21 -4.94 24.77
C SER A 82 31.34 -4.06 24.24
N THR A 83 30.94 -3.06 23.45
CA THR A 83 31.80 -2.00 22.96
C THR A 83 31.14 -0.64 23.25
N SER A 84 31.92 0.36 23.63
CA SER A 84 31.46 1.72 23.90
C SER A 84 32.43 2.74 23.28
N ILE A 85 31.92 3.55 22.36
CA ILE A 85 32.72 4.58 21.72
C ILE A 85 32.95 5.71 22.73
N GLN A 86 34.21 6.02 23.00
CA GLN A 86 34.65 7.05 23.95
C GLN A 86 34.93 8.39 23.26
N GLU A 87 35.57 8.33 22.12
CA GLU A 87 35.93 9.49 21.30
C GLU A 87 35.75 9.15 19.82
N ARG A 88 35.36 10.14 19.03
CA ARG A 88 35.22 10.01 17.59
C ARG A 88 35.67 11.31 16.91
N ASN A 89 36.56 11.18 15.93
CA ASN A 89 37.02 12.30 15.11
C ASN A 89 37.03 11.88 13.63
N ASP A 90 35.94 12.18 12.97
CA ASP A 90 35.73 11.82 11.54
C ASP A 90 36.68 12.61 10.62
N SER A 91 37.04 13.85 11.00
CA SER A 91 37.94 14.71 10.22
C SER A 91 39.39 14.20 10.22
N GLU A 92 39.80 13.54 11.30
CA GLU A 92 41.13 12.95 11.41
C GLU A 92 41.17 11.45 11.11
N GLY A 93 40.03 10.81 10.91
CA GLY A 93 39.94 9.39 10.65
C GLY A 93 40.31 8.54 11.88
N THR A 94 39.88 8.97 13.08
CA THR A 94 40.28 8.32 14.35
C THR A 94 39.09 8.12 15.29
N PHE A 95 39.16 7.10 16.12
CA PHE A 95 38.21 6.92 17.23
C PHE A 95 38.81 6.09 18.36
N LYS A 96 38.26 6.24 19.58
CA LYS A 96 38.58 5.41 20.75
C LYS A 96 37.36 4.60 21.15
N VAL A 97 37.61 3.34 21.49
CA VAL A 97 36.56 2.42 21.93
C VAL A 97 37.01 1.67 23.19
N LEU A 98 36.09 1.61 24.16
CA LEU A 98 36.22 0.73 25.31
C LEU A 98 35.60 -0.62 24.92
N VAL A 99 36.39 -1.69 25.00
CA VAL A 99 35.96 -3.06 24.73
C VAL A 99 35.97 -3.84 26.05
N SER A 100 34.84 -4.46 26.37
CA SER A 100 34.71 -5.30 27.56
C SER A 100 34.31 -6.71 27.16
N GLY A 101 34.90 -7.70 27.83
CA GLY A 101 34.67 -9.10 27.49
C GLY A 101 35.35 -10.07 28.41
N LYS A 102 35.63 -11.29 27.91
CA LYS A 102 36.35 -12.33 28.60
C LYS A 102 37.41 -12.93 27.70
N VAL A 103 38.55 -13.30 28.29
CA VAL A 103 39.57 -14.14 27.65
C VAL A 103 39.76 -15.38 28.51
N GLN A 104 39.61 -16.58 27.96
CA GLN A 104 39.67 -17.82 28.71
C GLN A 104 38.84 -17.77 30.01
N ASN A 105 37.64 -17.24 29.94
CA ASN A 105 36.68 -16.99 31.03
C ASN A 105 37.08 -15.91 32.07
N LYS A 106 38.22 -15.23 31.93
CA LYS A 106 38.62 -14.10 32.78
C LYS A 106 38.15 -12.78 32.18
N PRO A 107 37.50 -11.88 32.95
CA PRO A 107 37.03 -10.60 32.43
C PRO A 107 38.15 -9.68 32.06
N PHE A 108 37.95 -8.89 31.01
CA PHE A 108 38.83 -7.77 30.64
C PHE A 108 38.01 -6.53 30.28
N SER A 109 38.67 -5.37 30.39
CA SER A 109 38.15 -4.10 29.89
C SER A 109 39.34 -3.28 29.40
N GLN A 110 39.33 -2.89 28.13
CA GLN A 110 40.47 -2.26 27.49
C GLN A 110 40.04 -1.18 26.51
N THR A 111 40.71 -0.05 26.51
CA THR A 111 40.48 1.05 25.56
C THR A 111 41.46 0.94 24.40
N LEU A 112 40.90 0.90 23.19
CA LEU A 112 41.66 0.89 21.94
C LEU A 112 41.56 2.24 21.26
N THR A 113 42.65 2.68 20.66
CA THR A 113 42.70 3.84 19.77
C THR A 113 42.93 3.38 18.35
N TYR A 114 41.95 3.67 17.49
CA TYR A 114 42.02 3.40 16.07
C TYR A 114 42.35 4.66 15.29
N THR A 115 43.24 4.55 14.30
CA THR A 115 43.69 5.66 13.44
C THR A 115 43.82 5.19 11.99
N GLY A 116 43.89 6.16 11.05
CA GLY A 116 44.17 5.89 9.64
C GLY A 116 42.96 5.44 8.80
N PHE A 117 41.74 5.70 9.26
CA PHE A 117 40.53 5.55 8.45
C PHE A 117 40.39 6.69 7.46
N ALA A 118 39.52 6.47 6.46
CA ALA A 118 39.14 7.53 5.52
C ALA A 118 38.61 8.75 6.30
N LYS A 119 39.12 9.92 5.96
CA LYS A 119 38.69 11.18 6.57
C LYS A 119 37.37 11.66 5.98
N LYS A 120 36.52 12.24 6.81
CA LYS A 120 35.30 12.88 6.38
C LYS A 120 35.57 13.93 5.29
N PRO A 121 34.80 14.03 4.23
CA PRO A 121 34.94 15.08 3.23
C PRO A 121 34.85 16.48 3.81
N SER A 122 35.52 17.44 3.17
CA SER A 122 35.47 18.85 3.58
C SER A 122 34.02 19.38 3.53
N ASP A 123 33.73 20.41 4.34
CA ASP A 123 32.42 21.07 4.33
C ASP A 123 32.04 21.61 2.94
N PHE A 124 33.05 21.94 2.15
CA PHE A 124 32.89 22.33 0.75
C PHE A 124 32.41 21.16 -0.12
N ASP A 125 33.02 19.99 0.00
CA ASP A 125 32.61 18.79 -0.73
C ASP A 125 31.22 18.29 -0.25
N MET A 126 30.98 18.37 1.05
CA MET A 126 29.68 18.07 1.66
C MET A 126 28.54 18.91 1.05
N ALA A 127 28.80 20.17 0.68
CA ALA A 127 27.78 21.00 0.04
C ALA A 127 27.65 20.80 -1.47
N ARG A 128 28.74 20.41 -2.16
CA ARG A 128 28.85 20.55 -3.62
C ARG A 128 28.91 19.26 -4.41
N ARG A 129 29.42 18.20 -3.80
CA ARG A 129 29.63 16.92 -4.48
C ARG A 129 28.66 15.88 -3.99
N ILE A 130 27.40 16.27 -3.88
CA ILE A 130 26.38 15.39 -3.33
C ILE A 130 25.56 14.71 -4.43
N SER A 131 25.13 13.50 -4.12
CA SER A 131 24.06 12.77 -4.81
C SER A 131 22.95 12.51 -3.81
N VAL A 132 21.70 12.75 -4.22
CA VAL A 132 20.55 12.55 -3.35
C VAL A 132 19.68 11.43 -3.94
N LYS A 133 19.27 10.51 -3.09
CA LYS A 133 18.42 9.37 -3.45
C LYS A 133 17.28 9.24 -2.45
N TRP A 134 16.15 8.73 -2.90
CA TRP A 134 15.13 8.25 -1.98
C TRP A 134 15.64 7.03 -1.21
N LYS A 135 15.37 6.98 0.08
CA LYS A 135 15.74 5.81 0.90
C LYS A 135 15.03 4.57 0.38
N SER A 136 15.74 3.47 0.32
CA SER A 136 15.15 2.17 0.04
C SER A 136 14.22 1.72 1.17
N GLY A 137 13.10 1.10 0.82
CA GLY A 137 12.14 0.59 1.81
C GLY A 137 11.22 1.64 2.45
N VAL A 138 11.31 2.90 2.03
CA VAL A 138 10.38 3.96 2.43
C VAL A 138 9.39 4.22 1.30
N ASP A 139 8.12 4.17 1.61
CA ASP A 139 7.07 4.58 0.67
C ASP A 139 6.89 6.10 0.72
N TYR A 140 7.77 6.80 0.01
CA TYR A 140 7.74 8.27 -0.07
C TYR A 140 6.49 8.77 -0.81
N GLN A 141 5.86 7.94 -1.67
CA GLN A 141 4.65 8.32 -2.40
C GLN A 141 3.47 8.58 -1.46
N THR A 142 3.37 7.80 -0.38
CA THR A 142 2.28 7.95 0.60
C THR A 142 2.69 8.71 1.86
N GLN A 143 3.95 8.62 2.28
CA GLN A 143 4.42 9.18 3.55
C GLN A 143 4.99 10.59 3.44
N PHE A 144 5.53 10.98 2.27
CA PHE A 144 6.03 12.33 2.05
C PHE A 144 4.87 13.31 1.85
N ASP A 145 4.85 14.40 2.61
CA ASP A 145 3.76 15.39 2.55
C ASP A 145 3.91 16.33 1.34
N PHE A 146 3.72 15.77 0.18
CA PHE A 146 3.78 16.50 -1.08
C PHE A 146 2.74 17.61 -1.19
N ASP A 147 1.58 17.43 -0.61
CA ASP A 147 0.48 18.39 -0.63
C ASP A 147 0.86 19.73 0.00
N THR A 148 1.59 19.70 1.12
CA THR A 148 2.11 20.91 1.77
C THR A 148 3.05 21.67 0.85
N LEU A 149 3.89 20.98 0.09
CA LEU A 149 4.81 21.60 -0.85
C LEU A 149 4.08 22.17 -2.09
N TYR A 150 3.31 21.32 -2.74
CA TYR A 150 2.75 21.60 -4.06
C TYR A 150 1.52 22.49 -3.99
N ARG A 151 0.54 22.11 -3.21
CA ARG A 151 -0.76 22.77 -3.10
C ARG A 151 -0.70 24.01 -2.21
N LEU A 152 -0.14 23.86 -1.00
CA LEU A 152 -0.07 24.95 -0.03
C LEU A 152 1.16 25.84 -0.20
N LYS A 153 2.16 25.40 -0.97
CA LYS A 153 3.43 26.12 -1.21
C LYS A 153 4.15 26.53 0.09
N LYS A 154 4.06 25.70 1.11
CA LYS A 154 4.69 25.92 2.42
C LYS A 154 6.00 25.16 2.51
N ASN A 155 7.10 25.86 2.33
CA ASN A 155 8.44 25.28 2.32
C ASN A 155 9.05 25.08 3.70
N GLU A 156 8.53 25.73 4.74
CA GLU A 156 9.10 25.74 6.09
C GLU A 156 9.11 24.38 6.76
N LYS A 157 8.22 23.48 6.34
CA LYS A 157 8.15 22.10 6.84
C LYS A 157 9.33 21.24 6.36
N TYR A 158 9.93 21.56 5.23
CA TYR A 158 10.96 20.73 4.58
C TYR A 158 12.34 21.03 5.13
N THR A 159 12.50 20.83 6.45
CA THR A 159 13.79 20.92 7.13
C THR A 159 14.68 19.73 6.77
N ALA A 160 15.98 19.88 6.99
CA ALA A 160 16.92 18.77 6.82
C ALA A 160 16.56 17.56 7.69
N GLU A 161 16.09 17.80 8.91
CA GLU A 161 15.62 16.76 9.83
C GLU A 161 14.41 16.00 9.25
N TYR A 162 13.40 16.71 8.75
CA TYR A 162 12.25 16.09 8.09
C TYR A 162 12.69 15.24 6.89
N LEU A 163 13.52 15.81 6.01
CA LEU A 163 13.94 15.12 4.79
C LEU A 163 14.86 13.94 5.08
N SER A 164 15.62 13.97 6.18
CA SER A 164 16.47 12.84 6.59
C SER A 164 15.70 11.52 6.77
N GLN A 165 14.39 11.58 6.94
CA GLN A 165 13.52 10.40 7.01
C GLN A 165 13.31 9.73 5.65
N PHE A 166 13.41 10.49 4.57
CA PHE A 166 13.03 10.07 3.21
C PHE A 166 14.19 9.93 2.25
N ILE A 167 15.28 10.67 2.48
CA ILE A 167 16.41 10.74 1.55
C ILE A 167 17.72 10.32 2.19
N ASP A 168 18.59 9.71 1.36
CA ASP A 168 20.01 9.56 1.62
C ASP A 168 20.79 10.60 0.81
N ILE A 169 21.77 11.23 1.45
CA ILE A 169 22.71 12.13 0.78
C ILE A 169 24.08 11.47 0.80
N GLU A 170 24.67 11.33 -0.36
CA GLU A 170 25.99 10.74 -0.56
C GLU A 170 26.94 11.81 -1.12
N VAL A 171 28.16 11.87 -0.60
CA VAL A 171 29.21 12.75 -1.13
C VAL A 171 30.09 11.94 -2.08
N LEU A 172 30.22 12.43 -3.30
CA LEU A 172 31.04 11.81 -4.34
C LEU A 172 32.45 12.40 -4.27
N GLU A 173 33.43 11.65 -3.71
CA GLU A 173 34.82 12.08 -3.72
C GLU A 173 35.45 11.95 -5.12
N GLN A 174 36.27 12.97 -5.49
CA GLN A 174 37.09 12.84 -6.70
C GLN A 174 38.15 11.77 -6.44
N ASN A 175 38.20 10.76 -7.24
CA ASN A 175 39.19 9.67 -7.22
C ASN A 175 39.05 8.60 -6.11
N SER A 176 37.95 8.54 -5.41
CA SER A 176 37.65 7.50 -4.43
C SER A 176 36.50 6.61 -4.87
N GLN A 177 36.68 5.29 -4.66
CA GLN A 177 35.55 4.34 -4.78
C GLN A 177 34.66 4.36 -3.54
N ASN A 178 35.04 5.12 -2.52
CA ASN A 178 34.31 5.25 -1.27
C ASN A 178 33.31 6.40 -1.37
N VAL A 179 32.08 6.12 -0.95
CA VAL A 179 31.01 7.09 -0.86
C VAL A 179 30.79 7.41 0.61
N TYR A 180 30.88 8.69 0.97
CA TYR A 180 30.51 9.15 2.31
C TYR A 180 29.00 9.38 2.35
N LYS A 181 28.29 8.71 3.26
CA LYS A 181 26.87 8.98 3.50
C LYS A 181 26.71 9.96 4.65
N TYR A 182 25.79 10.90 4.50
CA TYR A 182 25.42 11.81 5.58
C TYR A 182 24.93 11.04 6.80
N THR A 183 25.51 11.35 7.94
CA THR A 183 25.07 10.86 9.25
C THR A 183 23.97 11.78 9.80
N VAL A 184 23.35 11.41 10.91
CA VAL A 184 22.38 12.26 11.63
C VAL A 184 23.00 13.62 11.99
N ASP A 185 24.28 13.62 12.44
CA ASP A 185 25.00 14.85 12.76
C ASP A 185 25.26 15.73 11.54
N ASP A 186 25.35 15.13 10.37
CA ASP A 186 25.49 15.88 9.11
C ASP A 186 24.19 16.53 8.71
N PHE A 187 23.09 15.84 8.83
CA PHE A 187 21.76 16.43 8.59
C PHE A 187 21.46 17.59 9.54
N ALA A 188 21.94 17.54 10.79
CA ALA A 188 21.78 18.63 11.74
C ALA A 188 22.53 19.92 11.33
N LYS A 189 23.57 19.81 10.48
CA LYS A 189 24.34 20.93 9.94
C LYS A 189 23.85 21.42 8.58
N LEU A 190 22.90 20.71 8.00
CA LEU A 190 22.38 20.96 6.68
C LEU A 190 21.25 22.00 6.72
N GLN A 191 21.34 22.99 5.88
CA GLN A 191 20.22 23.90 5.59
C GLN A 191 19.66 23.57 4.20
N ILE A 192 18.35 23.46 4.11
CA ILE A 192 17.64 23.19 2.87
C ILE A 192 16.72 24.36 2.58
N SER A 193 16.73 24.84 1.34
CA SER A 193 15.95 25.98 0.91
C SER A 193 15.51 25.84 -0.55
N ASN A 194 14.67 26.76 -1.01
CA ASN A 194 14.23 26.88 -2.41
C ASN A 194 13.63 25.58 -2.96
N PHE A 195 12.69 25.00 -2.22
CA PHE A 195 11.91 23.88 -2.74
C PHE A 195 11.09 24.33 -3.95
N GLU A 196 11.28 23.61 -5.04
CA GLU A 196 10.51 23.81 -6.25
C GLU A 196 10.08 22.46 -6.80
N PHE A 197 8.80 22.39 -7.21
CA PHE A 197 8.28 21.25 -7.93
C PHE A 197 8.14 21.60 -9.40
N LYS A 198 8.82 20.88 -10.27
CA LYS A 198 8.72 21.02 -11.72
C LYS A 198 7.90 19.87 -12.29
N ASN A 199 6.78 20.20 -12.93
CA ASN A 199 5.96 19.22 -13.64
C ASN A 199 6.65 18.75 -14.92
N GLY A 200 6.81 17.44 -15.05
CA GLY A 200 7.02 16.78 -16.33
C GLY A 200 5.69 16.25 -16.90
N SER A 201 5.71 15.66 -18.09
CA SER A 201 4.51 15.12 -18.73
C SER A 201 3.94 13.90 -18.00
N SER A 202 4.76 13.09 -17.33
CA SER A 202 4.39 11.88 -16.61
C SER A 202 4.90 11.84 -15.17
N THR A 203 5.99 12.55 -14.87
CA THR A 203 6.60 12.59 -13.53
C THR A 203 6.90 14.02 -13.14
N GLY A 204 6.76 14.34 -11.86
CA GLY A 204 7.21 15.60 -11.31
C GLY A 204 8.61 15.46 -10.72
N THR A 205 9.35 16.55 -10.66
CA THR A 205 10.69 16.62 -10.08
C THR A 205 10.71 17.62 -8.95
N LEU A 206 11.12 17.18 -7.76
CA LEU A 206 11.44 18.05 -6.63
C LEU A 206 12.87 18.55 -6.77
N THR A 207 13.05 19.86 -6.65
CA THR A 207 14.38 20.49 -6.58
C THR A 207 14.50 21.29 -5.29
N PHE A 208 15.69 21.31 -4.71
CA PHE A 208 15.98 22.12 -3.54
C PHE A 208 17.48 22.46 -3.49
N VAL A 209 17.78 23.49 -2.72
CA VAL A 209 19.16 23.96 -2.53
C VAL A 209 19.67 23.51 -1.16
N VAL A 210 20.86 23.00 -1.16
CA VAL A 210 21.56 22.50 0.04
C VAL A 210 22.69 23.46 0.40
N THR A 211 22.76 23.86 1.67
CA THR A 211 23.91 24.56 2.25
C THR A 211 24.38 23.78 3.47
N TYR A 212 25.66 23.38 3.51
CA TYR A 212 26.22 22.59 4.60
C TYR A 212 27.09 23.44 5.51
N ASN A 213 26.79 23.41 6.81
CA ASN A 213 27.55 24.06 7.88
C ASN A 213 27.83 25.57 7.60
N GLY A 214 26.83 26.28 7.03
CA GLY A 214 26.98 27.68 6.68
C GLY A 214 28.03 27.98 5.59
N ASN A 215 28.64 26.94 5.03
CA ASN A 215 29.65 27.07 4.00
C ASN A 215 29.00 27.49 2.70
N LYS A 216 28.86 28.77 2.53
CA LYS A 216 28.52 29.42 1.27
C LYS A 216 29.77 29.33 0.41
N GLY A 217 29.95 28.20 -0.26
CA GLY A 217 31.12 28.11 -1.12
C GLY A 217 31.15 29.31 -2.06
N TYR A 218 32.29 29.91 -2.23
CA TYR A 218 32.64 31.04 -3.11
C TYR A 218 31.63 32.19 -3.22
N VAL A 219 32.00 33.32 -2.67
CA VAL A 219 31.38 34.61 -2.96
C VAL A 219 31.51 34.88 -4.46
N GLY A 220 30.39 34.89 -5.18
CA GLY A 220 30.32 35.28 -6.59
C GLY A 220 29.78 34.24 -7.59
N SER A 221 29.81 32.97 -7.31
CA SER A 221 29.06 31.95 -8.07
C SER A 221 28.31 31.09 -7.08
N GLY A 222 27.05 31.33 -6.90
CA GLY A 222 26.22 30.57 -5.95
C GLY A 222 26.39 29.08 -6.16
N ILE A 223 27.10 28.44 -5.23
CA ILE A 223 27.41 27.04 -5.32
C ILE A 223 26.39 26.31 -4.50
N TYR A 224 25.40 25.87 -5.20
CA TYR A 224 24.32 25.10 -4.66
C TYR A 224 24.38 23.70 -5.25
N ALA A 225 24.33 22.70 -4.44
CA ALA A 225 23.89 21.43 -4.89
C ALA A 225 22.36 21.53 -5.10
N GLN A 226 21.90 21.19 -6.27
CA GLN A 226 20.48 21.16 -6.63
C GLN A 226 20.09 19.72 -6.96
N PRO A 227 19.84 18.88 -5.95
CA PRO A 227 19.40 17.52 -6.21
C PRO A 227 18.01 17.56 -6.83
N ALA A 228 17.80 16.71 -7.85
CA ALA A 228 16.52 16.50 -8.49
C ALA A 228 16.03 15.10 -8.17
N LEU A 229 14.89 15.00 -7.53
CA LEU A 229 14.26 13.74 -7.16
C LEU A 229 13.00 13.54 -8.01
N ALA A 230 12.94 12.44 -8.77
CA ALA A 230 11.75 12.08 -9.52
C ALA A 230 10.60 11.74 -8.56
N PHE A 231 9.42 12.27 -8.83
CA PHE A 231 8.22 12.07 -8.04
C PHE A 231 7.00 11.91 -8.94
N ASP A 232 6.27 10.80 -8.78
CA ASP A 232 5.02 10.58 -9.51
C ASP A 232 3.86 11.28 -8.79
N LYS A 233 3.56 12.47 -9.26
CA LYS A 233 2.45 13.29 -8.75
C LYS A 233 1.09 12.60 -8.89
N ASN A 234 0.87 11.92 -10.02
CA ASN A 234 -0.41 11.26 -10.26
C ASN A 234 -0.60 10.07 -9.33
N ALA A 235 0.44 9.25 -9.12
CA ALA A 235 0.42 8.16 -8.15
C ALA A 235 0.21 8.67 -6.72
N TYR A 236 0.86 9.78 -6.35
CA TYR A 236 0.66 10.41 -5.04
C TYR A 236 -0.80 10.78 -4.80
N TYR A 237 -1.42 11.52 -5.72
CA TYR A 237 -2.82 11.92 -5.55
C TYR A 237 -3.78 10.74 -5.68
N ALA A 238 -3.48 9.76 -6.53
CA ALA A 238 -4.26 8.53 -6.62
C ALA A 238 -4.28 7.76 -5.29
N SER A 239 -3.20 7.79 -4.50
CA SER A 239 -3.14 7.16 -3.18
C SER A 239 -4.05 7.80 -2.13
N LYS A 240 -4.51 9.05 -2.35
CA LYS A 240 -5.46 9.75 -1.47
C LYS A 240 -6.92 9.39 -1.73
N PHE A 241 -7.16 8.54 -2.72
CA PHE A 241 -8.50 8.06 -3.09
C PHE A 241 -8.56 6.56 -2.85
N GLU A 242 -9.29 6.14 -1.83
CA GLU A 242 -9.52 4.72 -1.53
C GLU A 242 -10.90 4.28 -2.01
N VAL A 243 -11.01 3.08 -2.55
CA VAL A 243 -12.30 2.52 -2.99
C VAL A 243 -13.08 2.03 -1.78
N LYS A 244 -14.30 2.51 -1.62
CA LYS A 244 -15.26 2.08 -0.58
C LYS A 244 -15.88 0.73 -0.97
N LYS A 245 -15.22 -0.36 -0.65
CA LYS A 245 -15.62 -1.71 -1.06
C LYS A 245 -17.01 -2.11 -0.56
N ASP A 246 -17.39 -1.68 0.62
CA ASP A 246 -18.71 -1.91 1.22
C ASP A 246 -19.84 -1.21 0.45
N VAL A 247 -19.56 -0.02 -0.10
CA VAL A 247 -20.49 0.71 -0.97
C VAL A 247 -20.58 0.01 -2.33
N VAL A 248 -19.43 -0.28 -2.95
CA VAL A 248 -19.37 -0.93 -4.28
C VAL A 248 -20.12 -2.27 -4.29
N ALA A 249 -19.97 -3.06 -3.22
CA ALA A 249 -20.61 -4.38 -3.08
C ALA A 249 -22.16 -4.33 -3.04
N GLN A 250 -22.76 -3.16 -2.96
CA GLN A 250 -24.22 -3.00 -2.99
C GLN A 250 -24.79 -2.88 -4.41
N TYR A 251 -23.95 -2.65 -5.41
CA TYR A 251 -24.37 -2.31 -6.77
C TYR A 251 -23.94 -3.35 -7.80
N TYR A 252 -24.75 -3.48 -8.87
CA TYR A 252 -24.35 -4.16 -10.10
C TYR A 252 -23.56 -3.21 -10.99
N MET A 253 -22.42 -3.66 -11.50
CA MET A 253 -21.46 -2.85 -12.25
C MET A 253 -22.09 -2.12 -13.44
N ARG A 254 -22.95 -2.81 -14.22
CA ARG A 254 -23.53 -2.23 -15.44
C ARG A 254 -24.38 -1.00 -15.16
N GLY A 255 -25.21 -1.02 -14.11
CA GLY A 255 -26.04 0.11 -13.74
C GLY A 255 -25.19 1.34 -13.38
N VAL A 256 -24.11 1.11 -12.65
CA VAL A 256 -23.14 2.16 -12.29
C VAL A 256 -22.45 2.70 -13.55
N TYR A 257 -22.03 1.84 -14.47
CA TYR A 257 -21.40 2.25 -15.72
C TYR A 257 -22.29 3.18 -16.55
N GLU A 258 -23.54 2.83 -16.76
CA GLU A 258 -24.49 3.63 -17.54
C GLU A 258 -24.80 5.00 -16.90
N ASN A 259 -24.51 5.14 -15.61
CA ASN A 259 -24.77 6.35 -14.83
C ASN A 259 -23.53 6.86 -14.06
N ALA A 260 -22.35 6.55 -14.53
CA ALA A 260 -21.09 6.81 -13.83
C ALA A 260 -20.88 8.27 -13.39
N ALA A 261 -21.37 9.22 -14.20
CA ALA A 261 -21.26 10.65 -13.87
C ALA A 261 -21.94 11.04 -12.54
N VAL A 262 -22.93 10.25 -12.09
CA VAL A 262 -23.63 10.51 -10.83
C VAL A 262 -22.95 9.77 -9.65
N PHE A 263 -22.40 8.58 -9.89
CA PHE A 263 -21.95 7.69 -8.80
C PHE A 263 -20.48 7.70 -8.50
N TYR A 264 -19.60 8.03 -9.46
CA TYR A 264 -18.18 7.77 -9.31
C TYR A 264 -17.56 8.33 -8.01
N ALA A 265 -17.94 9.54 -7.62
CA ALA A 265 -17.42 10.18 -6.41
C ALA A 265 -17.83 9.45 -5.13
N GLY A 266 -19.02 8.86 -5.10
CA GLY A 266 -19.54 8.09 -3.98
C GLY A 266 -18.77 6.80 -3.68
N PHE A 267 -18.02 6.26 -4.66
CA PHE A 267 -17.24 5.04 -4.50
C PHE A 267 -15.87 5.25 -3.89
N PHE A 268 -15.46 6.51 -3.69
CA PHE A 268 -14.14 6.81 -3.15
C PHE A 268 -14.22 7.49 -1.80
N ASP A 269 -13.30 7.12 -0.93
CA ASP A 269 -12.99 7.86 0.29
C ASP A 269 -11.85 8.82 0.01
N TYR A 270 -12.06 10.10 0.27
CA TYR A 270 -11.10 11.17 0.06
C TYR A 270 -11.52 12.41 0.85
N ASP A 271 -10.60 13.35 1.05
CA ASP A 271 -10.90 14.60 1.75
C ASP A 271 -11.75 15.54 0.87
N THR A 272 -13.07 15.51 1.06
CA THR A 272 -14.03 16.33 0.31
C THR A 272 -13.94 17.82 0.64
N SER A 273 -13.22 18.22 1.68
CA SER A 273 -12.98 19.64 1.99
C SER A 273 -11.87 20.24 1.12
N ILE A 274 -10.97 19.40 0.64
CA ILE A 274 -9.79 19.79 -0.13
C ILE A 274 -9.96 19.51 -1.62
N TYR A 275 -10.48 18.35 -1.99
CA TYR A 275 -10.46 17.84 -3.36
C TYR A 275 -11.81 17.93 -4.06
N ALA A 276 -11.75 18.29 -5.34
CA ALA A 276 -12.88 18.28 -6.27
C ALA A 276 -12.55 17.35 -7.46
N PRO A 277 -12.93 16.06 -7.37
CA PRO A 277 -12.72 15.13 -8.48
C PRO A 277 -13.70 15.41 -9.62
N ILE A 278 -13.24 15.32 -10.87
CA ILE A 278 -14.03 15.44 -12.09
C ILE A 278 -13.87 14.17 -12.89
N LEU A 279 -14.97 13.54 -13.25
CA LEU A 279 -14.96 12.35 -14.11
C LEU A 279 -14.56 12.74 -15.53
N LYS A 280 -13.51 12.12 -16.06
CA LYS A 280 -13.09 12.28 -17.46
C LYS A 280 -13.58 11.15 -18.34
N SER A 281 -13.43 9.93 -17.87
CA SER A 281 -13.90 8.74 -18.58
C SER A 281 -14.12 7.57 -17.63
N VAL A 282 -14.97 6.65 -18.08
CA VAL A 282 -15.19 5.37 -17.43
C VAL A 282 -15.12 4.28 -18.49
N ASN A 283 -14.40 3.21 -18.21
CA ASN A 283 -14.36 1.99 -19.01
C ASN A 283 -14.82 0.82 -18.16
N LYS A 284 -15.49 -0.16 -18.78
CA LYS A 284 -15.93 -1.37 -18.10
C LYS A 284 -15.20 -2.61 -18.59
N SER A 285 -15.04 -3.56 -17.71
CA SER A 285 -14.66 -4.93 -18.02
C SER A 285 -15.73 -5.88 -17.50
N ASP A 286 -16.63 -6.31 -18.37
CA ASP A 286 -17.75 -7.18 -17.98
C ASP A 286 -17.25 -8.56 -17.49
N SER A 287 -16.17 -9.09 -18.08
CA SER A 287 -15.57 -10.36 -17.66
C SER A 287 -14.90 -10.30 -16.28
N GLN A 288 -14.39 -9.13 -15.90
CA GLN A 288 -13.77 -8.91 -14.60
C GLN A 288 -14.70 -8.29 -13.58
N ASN A 289 -15.88 -7.84 -13.99
CA ASN A 289 -16.83 -7.09 -13.17
C ASN A 289 -16.19 -5.85 -12.52
N THR A 290 -15.44 -5.08 -13.32
CA THR A 290 -14.60 -3.96 -12.89
C THR A 290 -14.88 -2.71 -13.72
N LEU A 291 -14.83 -1.54 -13.10
CA LEU A 291 -14.80 -0.24 -13.78
C LEU A 291 -13.45 0.43 -13.62
N SER A 292 -12.86 0.93 -14.71
CA SER A 292 -11.70 1.80 -14.69
C SER A 292 -12.13 3.26 -14.82
N VAL A 293 -12.01 4.02 -13.74
CA VAL A 293 -12.49 5.40 -13.63
C VAL A 293 -11.32 6.36 -13.74
N THR A 294 -11.29 7.21 -14.77
CA THR A 294 -10.29 8.26 -14.92
C THR A 294 -10.81 9.55 -14.32
N ILE A 295 -10.07 10.07 -13.34
CA ILE A 295 -10.40 11.24 -12.55
C ILE A 295 -9.38 12.34 -12.84
N GLU A 296 -9.87 13.53 -13.16
CA GLU A 296 -9.12 14.77 -13.09
C GLU A 296 -9.38 15.41 -11.73
N LEU A 297 -8.31 15.56 -10.94
CA LEU A 297 -8.40 16.10 -9.60
C LEU A 297 -8.09 17.57 -9.57
N GLN A 298 -8.99 18.36 -9.03
CA GLN A 298 -8.80 19.80 -8.79
C GLN A 298 -8.87 20.11 -7.29
N GLU A 299 -8.36 21.27 -6.90
CA GLU A 299 -8.54 21.82 -5.56
C GLU A 299 -9.93 22.47 -5.45
N LYS A 300 -10.70 22.15 -4.40
CA LYS A 300 -12.09 22.57 -4.24
C LYS A 300 -12.31 24.10 -4.22
N ASN A 301 -11.36 24.84 -3.66
CA ASN A 301 -11.45 26.29 -3.49
C ASN A 301 -10.32 27.04 -4.23
N GLY A 302 -9.59 26.34 -5.08
CA GLY A 302 -8.51 26.89 -5.89
C GLY A 302 -9.01 27.30 -7.27
N SER A 303 -8.30 28.21 -7.92
CA SER A 303 -8.44 28.42 -9.34
C SER A 303 -8.19 27.10 -10.07
N GLU A 304 -9.02 26.69 -10.97
CA GLU A 304 -9.04 25.57 -11.94
C GLU A 304 -7.72 24.79 -12.21
N ASN A 305 -6.77 24.82 -11.26
CA ASN A 305 -5.49 24.12 -11.37
C ASN A 305 -5.71 22.63 -11.19
N VAL A 306 -5.52 21.88 -12.26
CA VAL A 306 -5.50 20.42 -12.22
C VAL A 306 -4.32 19.95 -11.39
N LEU A 307 -4.60 19.36 -10.25
CA LEU A 307 -3.60 18.74 -9.36
C LEU A 307 -3.01 17.49 -10.00
N ALA A 308 -3.87 16.62 -10.51
CA ALA A 308 -3.48 15.34 -11.12
C ALA A 308 -4.56 14.81 -12.05
N THR A 309 -4.18 13.87 -12.91
CA THR A 309 -5.12 13.00 -13.65
C THR A 309 -4.65 11.57 -13.48
N PHE A 310 -5.54 10.70 -12.98
CA PHE A 310 -5.21 9.31 -12.71
C PHE A 310 -6.41 8.40 -12.95
N THR A 311 -6.14 7.11 -13.12
CA THR A 311 -7.15 6.08 -13.26
C THR A 311 -7.16 5.19 -12.03
N LYS A 312 -8.37 4.85 -11.55
CA LYS A 312 -8.60 3.90 -10.48
C LYS A 312 -9.51 2.78 -10.96
N ASP A 313 -9.15 1.57 -10.62
CA ASP A 313 -10.02 0.42 -10.82
C ASP A 313 -10.95 0.25 -9.62
N VAL A 314 -12.23 0.13 -9.90
CA VAL A 314 -13.30 -0.11 -8.92
C VAL A 314 -13.76 -1.54 -9.11
N GLU A 315 -13.50 -2.36 -8.11
CA GLU A 315 -13.78 -3.80 -8.09
C GLU A 315 -14.71 -4.16 -6.93
N GLY A 316 -15.27 -5.36 -6.97
CA GLY A 316 -16.09 -5.87 -5.88
C GLY A 316 -17.58 -5.59 -6.04
N PHE A 317 -18.04 -5.25 -7.24
CA PHE A 317 -19.47 -5.15 -7.56
C PHE A 317 -20.20 -6.47 -7.33
N LYS A 318 -21.51 -6.38 -7.09
CA LYS A 318 -22.38 -7.56 -6.99
C LYS A 318 -22.18 -8.49 -8.18
N SER A 319 -22.07 -9.78 -7.90
CA SER A 319 -22.05 -10.81 -8.93
C SER A 319 -23.45 -10.99 -9.52
N LEU A 320 -23.56 -11.12 -10.83
CA LEU A 320 -24.84 -11.43 -11.49
C LEU A 320 -25.43 -12.78 -11.03
N SER A 321 -24.63 -13.67 -10.42
CA SER A 321 -25.12 -14.92 -9.81
C SER A 321 -26.09 -14.68 -8.64
N THR A 322 -26.01 -13.51 -7.99
CA THR A 322 -26.96 -13.16 -6.92
C THR A 322 -28.38 -12.90 -7.44
N LEU A 323 -28.54 -12.66 -8.74
CA LEU A 323 -29.85 -12.42 -9.37
C LEU A 323 -30.85 -13.56 -9.10
N ALA A 324 -30.40 -14.81 -8.93
CA ALA A 324 -31.28 -15.93 -8.57
C ALA A 324 -32.04 -15.71 -7.25
N LYS A 325 -31.52 -14.87 -6.35
CA LYS A 325 -32.11 -14.56 -5.04
C LYS A 325 -32.75 -13.18 -4.97
N GLU A 326 -32.39 -12.32 -5.89
CA GLU A 326 -32.77 -10.91 -5.86
C GLU A 326 -33.79 -10.55 -6.99
N LEU A 327 -33.69 -11.18 -8.16
CA LEU A 327 -34.60 -10.90 -9.26
C LEU A 327 -35.92 -11.67 -9.09
N GLY A 328 -37.02 -10.96 -9.12
CA GLY A 328 -38.38 -11.50 -9.07
C GLY A 328 -39.09 -11.43 -10.42
N LEU A 329 -39.82 -12.50 -10.75
CA LEU A 329 -40.76 -12.54 -11.87
C LEU A 329 -42.16 -12.78 -11.31
N SER A 330 -43.11 -11.94 -11.71
CA SER A 330 -44.51 -12.14 -11.36
C SER A 330 -45.44 -11.91 -12.56
N THR A 331 -46.68 -12.46 -12.45
CA THR A 331 -47.66 -12.32 -13.49
C THR A 331 -48.30 -10.94 -13.49
N THR A 332 -48.56 -10.41 -14.70
CA THR A 332 -49.47 -9.29 -14.90
C THR A 332 -50.81 -9.81 -15.43
N ALA A 333 -51.83 -8.96 -15.44
CA ALA A 333 -53.14 -9.30 -16.07
C ALA A 333 -52.97 -9.66 -17.55
N ASP A 334 -52.12 -8.92 -18.28
CA ASP A 334 -51.84 -9.14 -19.70
C ASP A 334 -51.15 -10.48 -19.95
N LEU A 335 -50.16 -10.86 -19.11
CA LEU A 335 -49.51 -12.16 -19.20
C LEU A 335 -50.51 -13.28 -18.87
N GLY A 336 -51.33 -13.09 -17.83
CA GLY A 336 -52.37 -14.02 -17.43
C GLY A 336 -53.40 -14.28 -18.54
N ALA A 337 -53.85 -13.24 -19.21
CA ALA A 337 -54.78 -13.34 -20.37
C ALA A 337 -54.12 -14.01 -21.59
N TYR A 338 -52.87 -13.62 -21.89
CA TYR A 338 -52.10 -14.21 -23.00
C TYR A 338 -51.90 -15.71 -22.84
N MET A 339 -51.50 -16.16 -21.66
CA MET A 339 -51.27 -17.57 -21.34
C MET A 339 -52.59 -18.30 -21.11
N GLY A 340 -53.59 -17.66 -20.52
CA GLY A 340 -54.91 -18.20 -20.30
C GLY A 340 -55.61 -18.66 -21.59
N LYS A 341 -55.57 -17.87 -22.65
CA LYS A 341 -56.09 -18.19 -23.98
C LYS A 341 -55.47 -19.48 -24.56
N ARG A 342 -54.25 -19.85 -24.15
CA ARG A 342 -53.50 -20.97 -24.73
C ARG A 342 -53.49 -22.22 -23.86
N PHE A 343 -53.48 -22.04 -22.53
CA PHE A 343 -53.19 -23.13 -21.62
C PHE A 343 -54.28 -23.42 -20.60
N ARG A 344 -55.29 -22.58 -20.46
CA ARG A 344 -56.35 -22.77 -19.45
C ARG A 344 -57.08 -24.12 -19.61
N THR A 345 -57.42 -24.47 -20.86
CA THR A 345 -58.10 -25.74 -21.19
C THR A 345 -57.17 -26.82 -21.73
N SER A 346 -55.90 -26.58 -21.86
CA SER A 346 -54.94 -27.54 -22.39
C SER A 346 -54.72 -28.69 -21.41
N ALA A 347 -54.64 -29.93 -21.92
CA ALA A 347 -54.18 -31.08 -21.16
C ALA A 347 -52.67 -30.93 -20.80
N ASP A 348 -52.27 -31.56 -19.68
CA ASP A 348 -50.93 -31.41 -19.09
C ASP A 348 -49.82 -32.10 -19.88
N GLY A 349 -50.15 -32.99 -20.84
CA GLY A 349 -49.17 -33.66 -21.70
C GLY A 349 -48.35 -32.68 -22.54
N ASP A 350 -47.03 -32.83 -22.54
CA ASP A 350 -46.04 -31.98 -23.27
C ASP A 350 -46.15 -30.48 -23.03
N LEU A 351 -46.58 -30.09 -21.82
CA LEU A 351 -46.80 -28.69 -21.47
C LEU A 351 -45.52 -27.86 -21.64
N LEU A 352 -44.37 -28.40 -21.27
CA LEU A 352 -43.08 -27.72 -21.42
C LEU A 352 -42.78 -27.46 -22.91
N ALA A 353 -42.97 -28.47 -23.79
CA ALA A 353 -42.75 -28.30 -25.22
C ALA A 353 -43.69 -27.26 -25.82
N LYS A 354 -44.98 -27.25 -25.40
CA LYS A 354 -45.98 -26.27 -25.85
C LYS A 354 -45.63 -24.84 -25.41
N VAL A 355 -45.12 -24.67 -24.18
CA VAL A 355 -44.68 -23.35 -23.69
C VAL A 355 -43.39 -22.91 -24.41
N LYS A 356 -42.41 -23.81 -24.61
CA LYS A 356 -41.20 -23.52 -25.38
C LYS A 356 -41.43 -23.15 -26.84
N ALA A 357 -42.52 -23.68 -27.45
CA ALA A 357 -42.91 -23.30 -28.81
C ALA A 357 -43.36 -21.83 -28.93
N LEU A 358 -43.66 -21.16 -27.83
CA LEU A 358 -43.99 -19.75 -27.85
C LEU A 358 -42.67 -18.93 -27.78
N PRO A 359 -42.53 -17.89 -28.64
CA PRO A 359 -41.36 -17.01 -28.56
C PRO A 359 -41.27 -16.33 -27.17
N ILE A 360 -40.38 -16.78 -26.34
CA ILE A 360 -40.25 -16.30 -24.93
C ILE A 360 -40.09 -14.78 -24.85
N GLN A 361 -39.31 -14.19 -25.74
CA GLN A 361 -39.09 -12.76 -25.78
C GLN A 361 -40.36 -11.92 -25.99
N LYS A 362 -41.39 -12.49 -26.66
CA LYS A 362 -42.67 -11.82 -26.90
C LYS A 362 -43.64 -11.87 -25.72
N TRP A 363 -43.49 -12.84 -24.83
CA TRP A 363 -44.40 -12.91 -23.69
C TRP A 363 -43.79 -12.60 -22.36
N ILE A 364 -42.44 -12.76 -22.21
CA ILE A 364 -41.72 -12.39 -20.96
C ILE A 364 -41.79 -10.87 -20.72
N GLU A 365 -41.89 -10.06 -21.77
CA GLU A 365 -42.11 -8.62 -21.66
C GLU A 365 -43.43 -8.23 -20.99
N LYS A 366 -44.39 -9.17 -20.94
CA LYS A 366 -45.64 -9.01 -20.23
C LYS A 366 -45.58 -9.46 -18.77
N ALA A 367 -44.46 -10.06 -18.34
CA ALA A 367 -44.21 -10.33 -16.94
C ALA A 367 -43.79 -9.04 -16.23
N HIS A 368 -44.04 -9.02 -14.92
CA HIS A 368 -43.52 -7.98 -14.08
C HIS A 368 -42.14 -8.40 -13.50
N LEU A 369 -41.12 -7.63 -13.77
CA LEU A 369 -39.79 -7.79 -13.17
C LEU A 369 -39.64 -6.88 -11.96
N SER A 370 -39.01 -7.41 -10.91
CA SER A 370 -38.67 -6.64 -9.72
C SER A 370 -37.30 -7.08 -9.18
N LEU A 371 -36.60 -6.17 -8.51
CA LEU A 371 -35.36 -6.44 -7.81
C LEU A 371 -35.61 -6.37 -6.32
N LYS A 372 -35.25 -7.43 -5.57
CA LYS A 372 -35.35 -7.48 -4.12
C LYS A 372 -34.25 -6.63 -3.49
N ARG A 373 -34.65 -5.79 -2.54
CA ARG A 373 -33.76 -4.96 -1.73
C ARG A 373 -34.01 -5.19 -0.24
N ALA A 374 -33.22 -4.55 0.60
CA ALA A 374 -33.36 -4.66 2.05
C ALA A 374 -34.74 -4.15 2.54
N ASP A 375 -35.28 -3.14 1.89
CA ASP A 375 -36.52 -2.43 2.21
C ASP A 375 -37.76 -2.89 1.40
N GLY A 376 -37.61 -3.90 0.52
CA GLY A 376 -38.68 -4.41 -0.29
C GLY A 376 -38.29 -4.78 -1.71
N TYR A 377 -39.20 -4.57 -2.64
CA TYR A 377 -38.99 -4.85 -4.06
C TYR A 377 -38.98 -3.56 -4.87
N LEU A 378 -37.97 -3.42 -5.71
CA LEU A 378 -37.87 -2.36 -6.72
C LEU A 378 -38.46 -2.86 -8.03
N ASP A 379 -39.51 -2.21 -8.52
CA ASP A 379 -40.11 -2.50 -9.81
C ASP A 379 -39.23 -2.00 -10.95
N LEU A 380 -39.06 -2.84 -11.96
CA LEU A 380 -38.25 -2.54 -13.14
C LEU A 380 -39.17 -2.25 -14.34
N GLU A 381 -38.88 -1.16 -15.02
CA GLU A 381 -39.54 -0.78 -16.27
C GLU A 381 -38.70 -1.26 -17.46
N ARG A 382 -39.44 -1.75 -18.50
CA ARG A 382 -38.82 -2.13 -19.76
C ARG A 382 -38.78 -0.95 -20.72
N GLU A 383 -37.61 -0.66 -21.22
CA GLU A 383 -37.39 0.28 -22.32
C GLU A 383 -36.66 -0.40 -23.49
N GLU A 384 -36.60 0.24 -24.63
CA GLU A 384 -35.82 -0.17 -25.77
C GLU A 384 -34.68 0.82 -26.02
N VAL A 385 -33.47 0.31 -26.05
CA VAL A 385 -32.24 1.12 -26.25
C VAL A 385 -31.58 0.73 -27.57
N ARG A 386 -31.23 1.74 -28.36
CA ARG A 386 -30.46 1.54 -29.59
C ARG A 386 -28.99 1.39 -29.24
N MET A 387 -28.40 0.27 -29.63
CA MET A 387 -26.97 0.04 -29.43
C MET A 387 -26.13 0.92 -30.36
N THR A 388 -25.08 1.53 -29.82
CA THR A 388 -24.20 2.47 -30.55
C THR A 388 -23.46 1.83 -31.71
N ASN A 389 -23.17 0.53 -31.63
CA ASN A 389 -22.39 -0.21 -32.64
C ASN A 389 -23.27 -1.00 -33.63
N GLY A 390 -24.58 -0.78 -33.66
CA GLY A 390 -25.48 -1.50 -34.51
C GLY A 390 -26.80 -0.79 -34.74
N ASN A 391 -27.48 -1.14 -35.86
CA ASN A 391 -28.83 -0.64 -36.15
C ASN A 391 -29.92 -1.43 -35.42
N TYR A 392 -29.62 -2.16 -34.36
CA TYR A 392 -30.57 -2.98 -33.63
C TYR A 392 -30.91 -2.36 -32.27
N VAL A 393 -32.14 -2.61 -31.87
CA VAL A 393 -32.70 -2.16 -30.61
C VAL A 393 -32.80 -3.37 -29.67
N VAL A 394 -32.37 -3.19 -28.43
CA VAL A 394 -32.41 -4.23 -27.40
C VAL A 394 -33.25 -3.80 -26.21
N PRO A 395 -33.93 -4.73 -25.54
CA PRO A 395 -34.63 -4.41 -24.31
C PRO A 395 -33.70 -4.16 -23.15
N VAL A 396 -34.07 -3.20 -22.32
CA VAL A 396 -33.42 -2.91 -21.04
C VAL A 396 -34.49 -2.91 -19.96
N TRP A 397 -34.22 -3.60 -18.84
CA TRP A 397 -35.02 -3.44 -17.62
C TRP A 397 -34.21 -2.60 -16.64
N LYS A 398 -34.78 -1.50 -16.23
CA LYS A 398 -34.12 -0.54 -15.32
C LYS A 398 -35.14 0.00 -14.29
N ALA A 399 -34.61 0.61 -13.25
CA ALA A 399 -35.43 1.34 -12.29
C ALA A 399 -36.19 2.48 -12.99
N ALA A 400 -37.44 2.73 -12.57
CA ALA A 400 -38.21 3.84 -13.07
C ALA A 400 -37.51 5.18 -12.85
N SER A 401 -37.41 6.00 -13.89
CA SER A 401 -36.64 7.24 -13.90
C SER A 401 -37.14 8.34 -12.94
N ASN A 402 -38.37 8.17 -12.41
CA ASN A 402 -38.97 9.14 -11.50
C ASN A 402 -38.70 8.91 -10.01
N ARG A 403 -37.97 7.84 -9.64
CA ARG A 403 -37.68 7.49 -8.23
C ARG A 403 -36.29 7.88 -7.77
N GLY A 404 -35.63 8.83 -8.41
CA GLY A 404 -34.33 9.35 -8.03
C GLY A 404 -33.29 8.24 -7.76
N VAL A 405 -32.27 8.20 -8.56
CA VAL A 405 -30.96 7.57 -8.27
C VAL A 405 -30.97 6.08 -7.84
N GLU A 406 -31.87 5.26 -8.32
CA GLU A 406 -31.76 3.80 -8.16
C GLU A 406 -31.04 3.19 -9.37
N LEU A 407 -29.78 3.51 -9.49
CA LEU A 407 -28.95 3.31 -10.69
C LEU A 407 -28.26 1.95 -10.73
N ASP A 408 -28.45 1.11 -9.71
CA ASP A 408 -27.91 -0.25 -9.66
C ASP A 408 -28.74 -1.26 -10.45
N ALA A 409 -29.97 -0.91 -10.81
CA ALA A 409 -30.87 -1.77 -11.56
C ALA A 409 -30.91 -1.40 -13.04
N TYR A 410 -29.93 -1.90 -13.78
CA TYR A 410 -29.86 -1.76 -15.24
C TYR A 410 -29.46 -3.09 -15.86
N PHE A 411 -30.43 -3.78 -16.47
CA PHE A 411 -30.26 -5.12 -17.05
C PHE A 411 -30.44 -5.08 -18.55
N LEU A 412 -29.33 -5.01 -19.28
CA LEU A 412 -29.31 -4.94 -20.72
C LEU A 412 -29.56 -6.31 -21.33
N ASN A 413 -30.55 -6.39 -22.26
CA ASN A 413 -30.84 -7.51 -23.13
C ASN A 413 -30.89 -8.87 -22.42
N PRO A 414 -31.67 -9.03 -21.33
CA PRO A 414 -31.76 -10.31 -20.64
C PRO A 414 -32.41 -11.35 -21.54
N ARG A 415 -31.77 -12.54 -21.63
CA ARG A 415 -32.24 -13.67 -22.40
C ARG A 415 -32.72 -14.76 -21.48
N PHE A 416 -33.91 -15.29 -21.79
CA PHE A 416 -34.57 -16.26 -20.94
C PHE A 416 -34.85 -17.56 -21.70
N GLU A 417 -34.95 -18.68 -20.94
CA GLU A 417 -35.40 -19.97 -21.40
C GLU A 417 -36.34 -20.58 -20.35
N VAL A 418 -37.48 -21.18 -20.78
CA VAL A 418 -38.31 -21.99 -19.88
C VAL A 418 -37.68 -23.35 -19.70
N VAL A 419 -37.41 -23.76 -18.47
CA VAL A 419 -36.78 -25.04 -18.15
C VAL A 419 -37.75 -26.03 -17.49
N GLU A 420 -38.84 -25.54 -16.90
CA GLU A 420 -39.90 -26.37 -16.31
C GLU A 420 -41.25 -25.68 -16.48
N ALA A 421 -42.28 -26.49 -16.75
CA ALA A 421 -43.69 -26.02 -16.81
C ALA A 421 -44.59 -27.05 -16.16
N LYS A 422 -45.43 -26.61 -15.20
CA LYS A 422 -46.47 -27.41 -14.53
C LYS A 422 -47.73 -26.61 -14.43
N LYS A 423 -48.87 -27.28 -14.60
CA LYS A 423 -50.19 -26.66 -14.44
C LYS A 423 -50.90 -27.23 -13.22
N GLU A 424 -51.45 -26.36 -12.42
CA GLU A 424 -52.21 -26.70 -11.22
C GLU A 424 -53.49 -25.90 -11.21
N GLY A 425 -54.56 -26.54 -11.73
CA GLY A 425 -55.83 -25.87 -11.91
C GLY A 425 -55.76 -24.68 -12.87
N ILE A 426 -55.98 -23.47 -12.34
CA ILE A 426 -55.90 -22.22 -13.08
C ILE A 426 -54.53 -21.56 -13.03
N TRP A 427 -53.54 -22.25 -12.47
CA TRP A 427 -52.19 -21.74 -12.33
C TRP A 427 -51.25 -22.47 -13.27
N LEU A 428 -50.40 -21.71 -13.98
CA LEU A 428 -49.27 -22.21 -14.73
C LEU A 428 -47.96 -21.80 -13.97
N ASN A 429 -47.28 -22.81 -13.43
CA ASN A 429 -46.03 -22.63 -12.72
C ASN A 429 -44.85 -22.90 -13.68
N LEU A 430 -44.00 -21.93 -13.89
CA LEU A 430 -42.82 -22.00 -14.75
C LEU A 430 -41.56 -21.83 -13.91
N LYS A 431 -40.51 -22.53 -14.33
CA LYS A 431 -39.14 -22.13 -14.00
C LYS A 431 -38.49 -21.54 -15.23
N VAL A 432 -38.05 -20.30 -15.12
CA VAL A 432 -37.44 -19.52 -16.20
C VAL A 432 -35.99 -19.31 -15.90
N LYS A 433 -35.13 -19.86 -16.74
CA LYS A 433 -33.65 -19.66 -16.61
C LYS A 433 -33.30 -18.36 -17.31
N LEU A 434 -32.54 -17.51 -16.62
CA LEU A 434 -31.87 -16.35 -17.20
C LEU A 434 -30.55 -16.82 -17.78
N LEU A 435 -30.41 -16.78 -19.11
CA LEU A 435 -29.23 -17.30 -19.82
C LEU A 435 -28.12 -16.26 -19.94
N GLU A 436 -28.53 -15.02 -20.13
CA GLU A 436 -27.60 -13.91 -20.40
C GLU A 436 -28.21 -12.59 -19.92
N VAL A 437 -27.39 -11.71 -19.39
CA VAL A 437 -27.74 -10.31 -19.09
C VAL A 437 -26.49 -9.46 -19.12
N ASN A 438 -26.59 -8.20 -19.55
CA ASN A 438 -25.46 -7.29 -19.66
C ASN A 438 -24.31 -7.85 -20.53
N GLU A 439 -24.64 -8.66 -21.54
CA GLU A 439 -23.67 -9.34 -22.42
C GLU A 439 -22.84 -10.43 -21.68
N VAL A 440 -23.28 -10.84 -20.48
CA VAL A 440 -22.63 -11.88 -19.66
C VAL A 440 -23.53 -13.12 -19.61
N ALA A 441 -22.97 -14.28 -19.98
CA ALA A 441 -23.66 -15.56 -19.90
C ALA A 441 -23.78 -16.02 -18.43
N LEU A 442 -24.96 -16.59 -18.09
CA LEU A 442 -25.29 -17.05 -16.74
C LEU A 442 -25.68 -18.53 -16.72
N ASN A 443 -25.23 -19.28 -15.72
CA ASN A 443 -25.50 -20.72 -15.66
C ASN A 443 -26.59 -21.09 -14.65
N ASP A 444 -26.66 -20.46 -13.49
CA ASP A 444 -27.42 -20.95 -12.34
C ASP A 444 -28.57 -20.03 -11.89
N VAL A 445 -28.96 -19.06 -12.72
CA VAL A 445 -30.04 -18.13 -12.38
C VAL A 445 -31.36 -18.69 -12.92
N VAL A 446 -32.15 -19.34 -12.04
CA VAL A 446 -33.46 -19.86 -12.34
C VAL A 446 -34.51 -19.17 -11.48
N LEU A 447 -35.48 -18.55 -12.14
CA LEU A 447 -36.51 -17.74 -11.51
C LEU A 447 -37.87 -18.47 -11.57
N PRO A 448 -38.61 -18.56 -10.45
CA PRO A 448 -39.97 -19.06 -10.47
C PRO A 448 -40.90 -17.99 -11.02
N LEU A 449 -41.86 -18.43 -11.87
CA LEU A 449 -42.93 -17.58 -12.38
C LEU A 449 -44.26 -18.31 -12.28
N LYS A 450 -45.15 -17.79 -11.44
CA LYS A 450 -46.50 -18.34 -11.25
C LYS A 450 -47.51 -17.45 -11.98
N ILE A 451 -48.18 -18.00 -12.99
CA ILE A 451 -49.11 -17.27 -13.87
C ILE A 451 -50.54 -17.69 -13.58
N HIS A 452 -51.38 -16.74 -13.25
CA HIS A 452 -52.80 -16.94 -13.17
C HIS A 452 -53.40 -16.93 -14.58
N LEU A 453 -53.96 -18.06 -15.02
CA LEU A 453 -54.55 -18.23 -16.35
C LEU A 453 -55.95 -17.56 -16.41
N ILE A 454 -56.02 -16.34 -16.88
CA ILE A 454 -57.24 -15.57 -16.97
C ILE A 454 -58.12 -16.11 -18.13
N ALA A 455 -59.44 -16.25 -17.92
CA ALA A 455 -60.38 -16.63 -18.98
C ALA A 455 -60.41 -15.56 -20.07
N SER A 456 -60.37 -15.96 -21.33
CA SER A 456 -60.73 -15.06 -22.42
C SER A 456 -62.26 -14.92 -22.41
N ASN A 457 -62.75 -13.72 -22.27
CA ASN A 457 -64.15 -13.41 -22.57
C ASN A 457 -64.37 -13.53 -24.05
#